data_1cb05d25166643a8970012cf288b2512
#
_entry.id   1cb05d25166643a8970012cf288b2512
#
_cell.length_a   1.000
_cell.length_b   1.000
_cell.length_c   1.000
_cell.angle_alpha   90.00
_cell.angle_beta   90.00
_cell.angle_gamma   90.00
#
_symmetry.space_group_name_H-M   'P 1'
#
loop_
_entity.id
_entity.type
_entity.pdbx_description
1 polymer ?
#
loop_
_entity_poly.entity_id
_entity_poly.type
_entity_poly.pdbx_seq_one_letter_code
_entity_poly.pdbx_strand_id
1 'polypeptide(L)'
;MPVIARFYGIIVKMYLLGGEHNPPHVHILYGEKNGVLDLNTLTFKECDLPAKARALVLEWASAYQQELLTMWKTQSFRGLPPLE
;
A
#
# COMPACT_ATOMS: atom_id res chain seq x y z
N MET A 1 -9.90 -6.40 7.23
CA MET A 1 -8.68 -5.90 6.60
C MET A 1 -8.76 -4.39 6.50
N PRO A 2 -7.89 -3.69 7.19
CA PRO A 2 -8.02 -2.24 7.23
C PRO A 2 -7.65 -1.58 5.92
N VAL A 3 -8.48 -0.64 5.51
CA VAL A 3 -8.19 0.25 4.40
C VAL A 3 -7.38 1.41 4.95
N ILE A 4 -6.19 1.62 4.39
CA ILE A 4 -5.27 2.67 4.86
C ILE A 4 -5.57 3.99 4.17
N ALA A 5 -5.88 3.96 2.88
CA ALA A 5 -6.19 5.17 2.12
C ALA A 5 -7.01 4.84 0.89
N ARG A 6 -7.70 5.87 0.40
CA ARG A 6 -8.46 5.82 -0.86
C ARG A 6 -8.23 7.13 -1.60
N PHE A 7 -7.82 7.05 -2.86
CA PHE A 7 -7.64 8.24 -3.69
C PHE A 7 -7.68 7.86 -5.17
N TYR A 8 -8.33 8.68 -5.95
CA TYR A 8 -8.43 8.51 -7.42
C TYR A 8 -8.89 7.12 -7.85
N GLY A 9 -9.83 6.51 -7.08
CA GLY A 9 -10.31 5.16 -7.36
C GLY A 9 -9.38 4.05 -6.90
N ILE A 10 -8.28 4.38 -6.28
CA ILE A 10 -7.29 3.43 -5.76
C ILE A 10 -7.59 3.17 -4.28
N ILE A 11 -7.53 1.92 -3.88
CA ILE A 11 -7.70 1.51 -2.48
C ILE A 11 -6.41 0.87 -2.01
N VAL A 12 -5.87 1.35 -0.89
CA VAL A 12 -4.66 0.81 -0.28
C VAL A 12 -5.06 0.08 0.99
N LYS A 13 -4.68 -1.19 1.09
CA LYS A 13 -4.97 -2.04 2.25
C LYS A 13 -3.69 -2.61 2.82
N MET A 14 -3.66 -2.77 4.14
CA MET A 14 -2.59 -3.46 4.84
C MET A 14 -3.19 -4.61 5.63
N TYR A 15 -2.59 -5.79 5.55
CA TYR A 15 -3.12 -6.98 6.20
C TYR A 15 -2.37 -7.29 7.48
N LEU A 16 -3.06 -7.94 8.42
CA LEU A 16 -2.43 -8.42 9.63
C LEU A 16 -1.40 -9.51 9.30
N LEU A 17 -0.32 -9.53 10.07
CA LEU A 17 0.69 -10.57 9.94
C LEU A 17 0.15 -11.87 10.53
N GLY A 18 -0.12 -12.82 9.70
CA GLY A 18 -0.59 -14.14 10.13
C GLY A 18 0.56 -15.08 10.51
N GLY A 19 1.59 -14.56 11.17
CA GLY A 19 2.76 -15.35 11.51
C GLY A 19 3.76 -15.48 10.37
N GLU A 20 3.57 -14.74 9.30
CA GLU A 20 4.44 -14.77 8.14
C GLU A 20 5.58 -13.77 8.29
N HIS A 21 6.74 -14.13 7.72
CA HIS A 21 7.92 -13.26 7.72
C HIS A 21 8.11 -12.58 6.37
N ASN A 22 7.03 -12.11 5.79
CA ASN A 22 7.08 -11.40 4.52
C ASN A 22 7.63 -9.99 4.72
N PRO A 23 8.29 -9.42 3.69
CA PRO A 23 8.67 -8.01 3.77
C PRO A 23 7.43 -7.13 3.95
N PRO A 24 7.56 -5.97 4.59
CA PRO A 24 6.42 -5.05 4.73
C PRO A 24 5.85 -4.70 3.36
N HIS A 25 4.54 -4.80 3.22
CA HIS A 25 3.89 -4.54 1.95
C HIS A 25 2.45 -4.07 2.14
N VAL A 26 1.90 -3.43 1.11
CA VAL A 26 0.50 -3.07 1.06
C VAL A 26 -0.12 -3.65 -0.20
N HIS A 27 -1.43 -3.90 -0.15
CA HIS A 27 -2.20 -4.36 -1.30
C HIS A 27 -2.91 -3.17 -1.92
N ILE A 28 -2.83 -3.07 -3.24
CA ILE A 28 -3.43 -1.97 -4.01
C ILE A 28 -4.55 -2.54 -4.87
N LEU A 29 -5.71 -1.92 -4.78
CA LEU A 29 -6.86 -2.30 -5.59
C LEU A 29 -7.26 -1.12 -6.47
N TYR A 30 -7.53 -1.39 -7.74
CA TYR A 30 -7.99 -0.39 -8.69
C TYR A 30 -8.96 -1.04 -9.67
N GLY A 31 -10.26 -0.91 -9.36
CA GLY A 31 -11.27 -1.65 -10.09
C GLY A 31 -11.07 -3.16 -9.90
N GLU A 32 -10.91 -3.87 -11.00
CA GLU A 32 -10.65 -5.31 -10.98
C GLU A 32 -9.16 -5.65 -10.94
N LYS A 33 -8.32 -4.63 -10.98
CA LYS A 33 -6.87 -4.80 -11.02
C LYS A 33 -6.29 -4.68 -9.62
N ASN A 34 -5.17 -5.34 -9.40
CA ASN A 34 -4.52 -5.28 -8.10
C ASN A 34 -3.00 -5.36 -8.24
N GLY A 35 -2.32 -5.07 -7.14
CA GLY A 35 -0.87 -5.17 -7.08
C GLY A 35 -0.41 -5.18 -5.63
N VAL A 36 0.82 -5.58 -5.43
CA VAL A 36 1.46 -5.58 -4.12
C VAL A 36 2.66 -4.65 -4.18
N LEU A 37 2.73 -3.71 -3.24
CA LEU A 37 3.83 -2.77 -3.16
C LEU A 37 4.71 -3.10 -1.96
N ASP A 38 6.00 -3.38 -2.23
CA ASP A 38 6.99 -3.59 -1.18
C ASP A 38 7.33 -2.24 -0.54
N LEU A 39 7.16 -2.12 0.77
CA LEU A 39 7.36 -0.85 1.46
C LEU A 39 8.83 -0.51 1.71
N ASN A 40 9.71 -1.50 1.73
CA ASN A 40 11.13 -1.26 1.92
C ASN A 40 11.77 -0.64 0.67
N THR A 41 11.41 -1.14 -0.49
CA THR A 41 12.03 -0.75 -1.75
C THR A 41 11.12 0.12 -2.61
N LEU A 42 9.81 0.22 -2.26
CA LEU A 42 8.79 0.91 -3.04
C LEU A 42 8.72 0.38 -4.48
N THR A 43 8.79 -0.95 -4.60
CA THR A 43 8.67 -1.62 -5.89
C THR A 43 7.44 -2.52 -5.89
N PHE A 44 6.78 -2.60 -7.03
CA PHE A 44 5.61 -3.46 -7.19
C PHE A 44 6.00 -4.90 -7.46
N LYS A 45 5.23 -5.82 -6.86
CA LYS A 45 5.30 -7.25 -7.12
C LYS A 45 3.91 -7.70 -7.54
N GLU A 46 3.82 -8.66 -8.45
CA GLU A 46 2.53 -9.21 -8.87
C GLU A 46 1.51 -8.12 -9.19
N CYS A 47 1.90 -7.18 -10.05
CA CYS A 47 1.11 -5.99 -10.31
C CYS A 47 0.55 -5.98 -11.72
N ASP A 48 -0.77 -5.81 -11.84
CA ASP A 48 -1.42 -5.59 -13.14
C ASP A 48 -2.06 -4.21 -13.23
N LEU A 49 -1.63 -3.28 -12.35
CA LEU A 49 -2.13 -1.91 -12.36
C LEU A 49 -1.64 -1.15 -13.57
N PRO A 50 -2.46 -0.24 -14.14
CA PRO A 50 -1.98 0.65 -15.21
C PRO A 50 -0.83 1.54 -14.72
N ALA A 51 0.02 1.97 -15.63
CA ALA A 51 1.17 2.79 -15.28
C ALA A 51 0.79 4.05 -14.50
N LYS A 52 -0.33 4.68 -14.87
CA LYS A 52 -0.80 5.88 -14.17
C LYS A 52 -1.15 5.60 -12.72
N ALA A 53 -1.85 4.49 -12.46
CA ALA A 53 -2.20 4.10 -11.09
C ALA A 53 -0.95 3.78 -10.29
N ARG A 54 0.02 3.08 -10.88
CA ARG A 54 1.29 2.79 -10.20
C ARG A 54 2.03 4.07 -9.82
N ALA A 55 2.06 5.05 -10.72
CA ALA A 55 2.73 6.31 -10.45
C ALA A 55 2.09 7.06 -9.28
N LEU A 56 0.76 7.10 -9.24
CA LEU A 56 0.02 7.74 -8.15
C LEU A 56 0.29 7.05 -6.81
N VAL A 57 0.29 5.72 -6.80
CA VAL A 57 0.56 4.96 -5.58
C VAL A 57 1.98 5.19 -5.10
N LEU A 58 2.96 5.19 -6.00
CA LEU A 58 4.35 5.43 -5.62
C LEU A 58 4.56 6.82 -5.04
N GLU A 59 3.92 7.84 -5.62
CA GLU A 59 3.99 9.20 -5.09
C GLU A 59 3.44 9.26 -3.68
N TRP A 60 2.26 8.68 -3.46
CA TRP A 60 1.65 8.63 -2.14
C TRP A 60 2.50 7.83 -1.15
N ALA A 61 2.95 6.65 -1.55
CA ALA A 61 3.71 5.76 -0.67
C ALA A 61 5.07 6.35 -0.29
N SER A 62 5.72 7.06 -1.21
CA SER A 62 7.00 7.68 -0.89
C SER A 62 6.85 8.80 0.15
N ALA A 63 5.71 9.49 0.13
CA ALA A 63 5.41 10.52 1.13
C ALA A 63 5.14 9.92 2.52
N TYR A 64 4.57 8.73 2.58
CA TYR A 64 4.14 8.11 3.84
C TYR A 64 4.89 6.82 4.17
N GLN A 65 6.05 6.59 3.56
CA GLN A 65 6.79 5.34 3.73
C GLN A 65 7.09 5.04 5.20
N GLN A 66 7.51 6.02 5.97
CA GLN A 66 7.86 5.81 7.38
C GLN A 66 6.63 5.44 8.20
N GLU A 67 5.51 6.10 7.98
CA GLU A 67 4.26 5.80 8.65
C GLU A 67 3.79 4.38 8.31
N LEU A 68 3.90 4.02 7.03
CA LEU A 68 3.51 2.69 6.58
C LEU A 68 4.37 1.59 7.21
N LEU A 69 5.68 1.81 7.26
CA LEU A 69 6.60 0.85 7.88
C LEU A 69 6.33 0.73 9.39
N THR A 70 6.03 1.84 10.06
CA THR A 70 5.70 1.83 11.47
C THR A 70 4.40 1.06 11.72
N MET A 71 3.37 1.29 10.90
CA MET A 71 2.11 0.56 11.03
C MET A 71 2.30 -0.94 10.83
N TRP A 72 3.13 -1.33 9.87
CA TRP A 72 3.45 -2.73 9.64
C TRP A 72 4.16 -3.34 10.86
N LYS A 73 5.16 -2.65 11.36
CA LYS A 73 5.97 -3.12 12.48
C LYS A 73 5.16 -3.27 13.76
N THR A 74 4.29 -2.30 14.07
CA THR A 74 3.51 -2.29 15.28
C THR A 74 2.18 -3.01 15.15
N GLN A 75 1.76 -3.32 13.93
CA GLN A 75 0.45 -3.89 13.62
C GLN A 75 -0.69 -3.01 14.13
N SER A 76 -0.44 -1.71 14.22
CA SER A 76 -1.41 -0.71 14.62
C SER A 76 -1.80 0.11 13.39
N PHE A 77 -2.92 -0.22 12.80
CA PHE A 77 -3.36 0.37 11.53
C PHE A 77 -4.22 1.60 11.74
N ARG A 78 -4.02 2.60 10.89
CA ARG A 78 -4.82 3.82 10.89
C ARG A 78 -4.91 4.34 9.46
N GLY A 79 -5.94 5.15 9.21
CA GLY A 79 -6.06 5.80 7.92
C GLY A 79 -5.00 6.87 7.74
N LEU A 80 -4.50 7.01 6.51
CA LEU A 80 -3.57 8.07 6.12
C LEU A 80 -4.26 9.00 5.14
N PRO A 81 -3.80 10.26 5.05
CA PRO A 81 -4.37 11.20 4.09
C PRO A 81 -4.25 10.70 2.66
N PRO A 82 -5.24 11.00 1.82
CA PRO A 82 -5.14 10.63 0.40
C PRO A 82 -4.13 11.50 -0.33
N LEU A 83 -3.74 11.04 -1.51
CA LEU A 83 -2.93 11.84 -2.42
C LEU A 83 -3.81 12.96 -2.98
N GLU A 84 -3.30 14.16 -2.95
CA GLU A 84 -4.00 15.34 -3.46
C GLU A 84 -3.59 15.69 -4.88
#